data_15048d68aebf12251c73b04fad5dc04d
#
_entry.id   15048d68aebf12251c73b04fad5dc04d
#
_cell.length_a   1.000
_cell.length_b   1.000
_cell.length_c   1.000
_cell.angle_alpha   90.00
_cell.angle_beta   90.00
_cell.angle_gamma   90.00
#
_symmetry.space_group_name_H-M   'P 1'
#
loop_
_entity.id
_entity.type
_entity.pdbx_description
1 polymer ?
#
loop_
_entity_poly.entity_id
_entity_poly.type
_entity_poly.pdbx_seq_one_letter_code
_entity_poly.pdbx_strand_id
1 'polypeptide(L)'
;MRNGRGCGMLKQKQRASGRNCAGEGSDPMKITVYLGASEGNDPALKTAVQELGRWIGQSGNALVYGGSRSGLMGLLADSVLAAGGQVTGVEPRFFVEQELQHNGLTELIVTENMAQRKAKMIELGDAFVAFPGGTGTLEEIAEVMSMVSLRQLDAPCILYNLNGYYDSLKALLNEMICKGLSSAQRQAGIHFAADLAQIRALLESDKNP
;
A
#
# COMPACT_ATOMS: atom_id res chain seq x y z
N MET A 1 42.73 -5.51 23.75
CA MET A 1 41.91 -4.34 23.46
C MET A 1 40.84 -4.78 22.43
N ARG A 2 39.61 -5.02 22.89
CA ARG A 2 38.48 -5.51 22.05
C ARG A 2 37.61 -4.31 21.73
N ASN A 3 37.53 -3.91 20.48
CA ASN A 3 36.54 -2.93 20.00
C ASN A 3 35.30 -3.66 19.49
N GLY A 4 34.23 -3.64 20.27
CA GLY A 4 32.91 -4.09 19.86
C GLY A 4 32.26 -3.02 18.98
N ARG A 5 31.88 -3.42 17.75
CA ARG A 5 30.98 -2.63 16.91
C ARG A 5 29.55 -2.98 17.28
N GLY A 6 28.83 -1.99 17.80
CA GLY A 6 27.41 -2.11 18.10
C GLY A 6 26.59 -2.25 16.82
N CYS A 7 25.88 -3.37 16.73
CA CYS A 7 24.81 -3.58 15.77
C CYS A 7 23.61 -2.72 16.19
N GLY A 8 23.27 -1.72 15.37
CA GLY A 8 22.09 -0.90 15.59
C GLY A 8 20.82 -1.72 15.39
N MET A 9 20.21 -2.16 16.47
CA MET A 9 18.88 -2.75 16.48
C MET A 9 17.87 -1.69 16.08
N LEU A 10 17.17 -1.93 14.97
CA LEU A 10 15.94 -1.23 14.63
C LEU A 10 14.93 -1.43 15.78
N LYS A 11 14.59 -0.32 16.45
CA LYS A 11 13.62 -0.32 17.53
C LYS A 11 12.24 -0.72 16.99
N GLN A 12 11.74 -1.88 17.41
CA GLN A 12 10.33 -2.21 17.29
C GLN A 12 9.51 -1.09 17.93
N LYS A 13 8.58 -0.52 17.15
CA LYS A 13 7.55 0.40 17.68
C LYS A 13 6.64 -0.40 18.62
N GLN A 14 6.88 -0.35 19.92
CA GLN A 14 5.86 -0.70 20.91
C GLN A 14 4.79 0.41 20.87
N ARG A 15 3.58 0.06 20.44
CA ARG A 15 2.41 0.92 20.53
C ARG A 15 2.07 1.13 22.02
N ALA A 16 2.27 2.34 22.52
CA ALA A 16 1.80 2.75 23.83
C ALA A 16 0.28 2.85 23.80
N SER A 17 -0.42 1.98 24.53
CA SER A 17 -1.86 2.04 24.73
C SER A 17 -2.21 3.15 25.72
N GLY A 18 -2.53 4.33 25.21
CA GLY A 18 -3.22 5.38 25.95
C GLY A 18 -4.67 5.42 25.50
N ARG A 19 -5.56 4.70 26.18
CA ARG A 19 -7.02 4.79 25.94
C ARG A 19 -7.55 6.05 26.58
N ASN A 20 -7.91 7.05 25.77
CA ASN A 20 -8.87 8.08 26.13
C ASN A 20 -10.23 7.67 25.58
N CYS A 21 -11.19 7.46 26.48
CA CYS A 21 -12.59 7.16 26.17
C CYS A 21 -13.29 8.40 25.64
N ALA A 22 -13.43 8.50 24.31
CA ALA A 22 -14.42 9.37 23.67
C ALA A 22 -14.74 8.76 22.29
N GLY A 23 -15.95 8.18 22.14
CA GLY A 23 -16.56 7.77 20.87
C GLY A 23 -15.82 6.63 20.13
N GLU A 24 -16.46 5.49 19.91
CA GLU A 24 -15.98 4.34 19.13
C GLU A 24 -15.83 4.70 17.64
N GLY A 25 -14.76 5.43 17.32
CA GLY A 25 -14.22 5.55 15.98
C GLY A 25 -12.81 4.92 16.01
N SER A 26 -12.58 3.81 15.31
CA SER A 26 -11.22 3.28 15.12
C SER A 26 -10.34 4.38 14.53
N ASP A 27 -9.09 4.52 14.99
CA ASP A 27 -8.13 5.44 14.42
C ASP A 27 -8.06 5.29 12.89
N PRO A 28 -7.99 6.41 12.13
CA PRO A 28 -7.93 6.36 10.68
C PRO A 28 -6.73 5.54 10.20
N MET A 29 -7.00 4.52 9.37
CA MET A 29 -5.97 3.67 8.79
C MET A 29 -5.33 4.40 7.60
N LYS A 30 -4.01 4.36 7.49
CA LYS A 30 -3.26 4.81 6.32
C LYS A 30 -3.09 3.65 5.35
N ILE A 31 -3.78 3.71 4.23
CA ILE A 31 -3.75 2.68 3.19
C ILE A 31 -2.74 3.10 2.13
N THR A 32 -1.65 2.35 2.03
CA THR A 32 -0.68 2.54 0.95
C THR A 32 -1.16 1.82 -0.29
N VAL A 33 -1.35 2.56 -1.39
CA VAL A 33 -1.78 1.99 -2.67
C VAL A 33 -0.68 2.15 -3.70
N TYR A 34 -0.22 1.02 -4.23
CA TYR A 34 0.71 0.92 -5.34
C TYR A 34 -0.06 0.75 -6.65
N LEU A 35 0.17 1.63 -7.62
CA LEU A 35 -0.47 1.59 -8.93
C LEU A 35 0.36 2.38 -9.95
N GLY A 36 0.09 2.16 -11.24
CA GLY A 36 0.82 2.82 -12.33
C GLY A 36 0.28 4.20 -12.69
N ALA A 37 1.12 5.00 -13.33
CA ALA A 37 0.74 6.28 -13.94
C ALA A 37 -0.04 6.11 -15.27
N SER A 38 -0.03 4.91 -15.88
CA SER A 38 -0.80 4.62 -17.10
C SER A 38 -2.27 4.35 -16.77
N GLU A 39 -3.17 4.76 -17.67
CA GLU A 39 -4.61 4.49 -17.52
C GLU A 39 -4.99 3.05 -17.85
N GLY A 40 -4.14 2.34 -18.59
CA GLY A 40 -4.46 1.02 -19.14
C GLY A 40 -5.46 1.09 -20.29
N ASN A 41 -5.87 -0.08 -20.77
CA ASN A 41 -6.84 -0.22 -21.87
C ASN A 41 -8.15 -0.90 -21.43
N ASP A 42 -8.26 -1.35 -20.18
CA ASP A 42 -9.50 -1.88 -19.61
C ASP A 42 -10.28 -0.75 -18.91
N PRO A 43 -11.48 -0.39 -19.42
CA PRO A 43 -12.29 0.67 -18.81
C PRO A 43 -12.70 0.37 -17.36
N ALA A 44 -12.72 -0.89 -16.93
CA ALA A 44 -13.01 -1.27 -15.56
C ALA A 44 -11.96 -0.72 -14.56
N LEU A 45 -10.72 -0.49 -15.00
CA LEU A 45 -9.66 0.06 -14.15
C LEU A 45 -10.02 1.46 -13.61
N LYS A 46 -10.55 2.34 -14.45
CA LYS A 46 -10.95 3.69 -14.04
C LYS A 46 -12.09 3.66 -13.03
N THR A 47 -13.09 2.83 -13.26
CA THR A 47 -14.22 2.67 -12.34
C THR A 47 -13.75 2.14 -10.99
N ALA A 48 -12.97 1.06 -10.99
CA ALA A 48 -12.50 0.41 -9.78
C ALA A 48 -11.57 1.31 -8.94
N VAL A 49 -10.69 2.09 -9.59
CA VAL A 49 -9.80 3.01 -8.88
C VAL A 49 -10.57 4.19 -8.26
N GLN A 50 -11.60 4.69 -8.94
CA GLN A 50 -12.47 5.74 -8.41
C GLN A 50 -13.30 5.24 -7.22
N GLU A 51 -13.83 4.02 -7.29
CA GLU A 51 -14.56 3.40 -6.19
C GLU A 51 -13.66 3.18 -4.97
N LEU A 52 -12.44 2.69 -5.19
CA LEU A 52 -11.44 2.53 -4.14
C LEU A 52 -11.12 3.87 -3.48
N GLY A 53 -10.84 4.91 -4.27
CA GLY A 53 -10.52 6.24 -3.75
C GLY A 53 -11.69 6.86 -2.99
N ARG A 54 -12.91 6.79 -3.53
CA ARG A 54 -14.11 7.27 -2.85
C ARG A 54 -14.33 6.56 -1.52
N TRP A 55 -14.16 5.25 -1.48
CA TRP A 55 -14.30 4.50 -0.24
C TRP A 55 -13.23 4.89 0.79
N ILE A 56 -11.96 5.02 0.40
CA ILE A 56 -10.87 5.45 1.32
C ILE A 56 -11.26 6.79 1.98
N GLY A 57 -11.69 7.78 1.19
CA GLY A 57 -12.08 9.09 1.71
C GLY A 57 -13.31 9.04 2.62
N GLN A 58 -14.37 8.35 2.20
CA GLN A 58 -15.63 8.27 2.95
C GLN A 58 -15.52 7.47 4.26
N SER A 59 -14.61 6.49 4.32
CA SER A 59 -14.40 5.68 5.53
C SER A 59 -13.53 6.36 6.59
N GLY A 60 -13.11 7.60 6.36
CA GLY A 60 -12.20 8.33 7.27
C GLY A 60 -10.75 7.81 7.23
N ASN A 61 -10.42 6.90 6.33
CA ASN A 61 -9.06 6.44 6.11
C ASN A 61 -8.24 7.48 5.31
N ALA A 62 -6.92 7.33 5.30
CA ALA A 62 -6.02 8.18 4.52
C ALA A 62 -5.30 7.36 3.44
N LEU A 63 -5.06 7.98 2.30
CA LEU A 63 -4.27 7.41 1.21
C LEU A 63 -2.79 7.77 1.35
N VAL A 64 -1.91 6.79 1.19
CA VAL A 64 -0.49 6.97 0.90
C VAL A 64 -0.22 6.41 -0.50
N TYR A 65 0.42 7.17 -1.38
CA TYR A 65 0.68 6.71 -2.75
C TYR A 65 1.92 7.40 -3.34
N GLY A 66 2.22 7.11 -4.61
CA GLY A 66 3.44 7.56 -5.28
C GLY A 66 3.55 9.05 -5.61
N GLY A 67 2.52 9.87 -5.37
CA GLY A 67 2.60 11.33 -5.50
C GLY A 67 2.22 11.89 -6.89
N SER A 68 2.24 11.10 -7.96
CA SER A 68 2.01 11.58 -9.33
C SER A 68 0.55 11.96 -9.60
N ARG A 69 0.37 13.00 -10.45
CA ARG A 69 -0.94 13.42 -10.97
C ARG A 69 -1.39 12.61 -12.19
N SER A 70 -0.57 11.73 -12.73
CA SER A 70 -0.80 11.09 -14.03
C SER A 70 -1.65 9.82 -13.92
N GLY A 71 -2.53 9.60 -14.90
CA GLY A 71 -3.29 8.38 -15.14
C GLY A 71 -4.08 7.90 -13.92
N LEU A 72 -4.00 6.60 -13.61
CA LEU A 72 -4.72 6.01 -12.48
C LEU A 72 -4.27 6.54 -11.12
N MET A 73 -3.00 6.97 -10.99
CA MET A 73 -2.47 7.58 -9.76
C MET A 73 -3.19 8.89 -9.42
N GLY A 74 -3.28 9.81 -10.40
CA GLY A 74 -4.01 11.06 -10.23
C GLY A 74 -5.49 10.82 -9.96
N LEU A 75 -6.11 9.92 -10.71
CA LEU A 75 -7.53 9.60 -10.56
C LEU A 75 -7.87 9.03 -9.18
N LEU A 76 -6.97 8.20 -8.60
CA LEU A 76 -7.12 7.71 -7.22
C LEU A 76 -7.08 8.87 -6.22
N ALA A 77 -6.03 9.70 -6.30
CA ALA A 77 -5.83 10.83 -5.38
C ALA A 77 -7.01 11.81 -5.44
N ASP A 78 -7.44 12.20 -6.64
CA ASP A 78 -8.61 13.06 -6.87
C ASP A 78 -9.88 12.47 -6.26
N SER A 79 -10.08 11.15 -6.39
CA SER A 79 -11.27 10.47 -5.85
C SER A 79 -11.30 10.46 -4.33
N VAL A 80 -10.14 10.32 -3.67
CA VAL A 80 -10.02 10.40 -2.20
C VAL A 80 -10.29 11.83 -1.72
N LEU A 81 -9.65 12.83 -2.35
CA LEU A 81 -9.80 14.25 -2.00
C LEU A 81 -11.25 14.71 -2.20
N ALA A 82 -11.88 14.37 -3.32
CA ALA A 82 -13.29 14.68 -3.60
C ALA A 82 -14.26 14.04 -2.59
N ALA A 83 -13.87 12.93 -1.97
CA ALA A 83 -14.62 12.27 -0.92
C ALA A 83 -14.31 12.81 0.51
N GLY A 84 -13.49 13.86 0.62
CA GLY A 84 -13.12 14.50 1.90
C GLY A 84 -11.99 13.79 2.65
N GLY A 85 -11.31 12.83 2.02
CA GLY A 85 -10.19 12.09 2.63
C GLY A 85 -8.86 12.83 2.54
N GLN A 86 -7.87 12.33 3.26
CA GLN A 86 -6.50 12.84 3.25
C GLN A 86 -5.63 12.01 2.30
N VAL A 87 -4.70 12.69 1.61
CA VAL A 87 -3.78 12.07 0.65
C VAL A 87 -2.35 12.53 0.91
N THR A 88 -1.47 11.59 1.21
CA THR A 88 -0.02 11.80 1.28
C THR A 88 0.64 11.20 0.04
N GLY A 89 1.29 12.04 -0.75
CA GLY A 89 2.15 11.62 -1.87
C GLY A 89 3.59 11.45 -1.39
N VAL A 90 4.27 10.40 -1.87
CA VAL A 90 5.70 10.21 -1.63
C VAL A 90 6.41 10.11 -2.97
N GLU A 91 7.21 11.13 -3.31
CA GLU A 91 7.78 11.24 -4.64
C GLU A 91 9.28 11.53 -4.60
N PRO A 92 10.09 10.89 -5.44
CA PRO A 92 11.52 11.21 -5.50
C PRO A 92 11.74 12.55 -6.19
N ARG A 93 12.79 13.26 -5.76
CA ARG A 93 13.13 14.60 -6.22
C ARG A 93 13.16 14.73 -7.75
N PHE A 94 13.69 13.75 -8.46
CA PHE A 94 13.82 13.80 -9.92
C PHE A 94 12.45 13.79 -10.65
N PHE A 95 11.39 13.26 -10.05
CA PHE A 95 10.03 13.38 -10.59
C PHE A 95 9.39 14.74 -10.26
N VAL A 96 9.69 15.29 -9.10
CA VAL A 96 9.25 16.65 -8.73
C VAL A 96 9.88 17.68 -9.67
N GLU A 97 11.16 17.52 -10.01
CA GLU A 97 11.85 18.36 -11.00
C GLU A 97 11.26 18.28 -12.40
N GLN A 98 10.56 17.19 -12.73
CA GLN A 98 9.81 17.01 -13.98
C GLN A 98 8.33 17.48 -13.87
N GLU A 99 7.94 18.09 -12.75
CA GLU A 99 6.59 18.57 -12.49
C GLU A 99 5.50 17.50 -12.61
N LEU A 100 5.82 16.25 -12.26
CA LEU A 100 4.89 15.11 -12.32
C LEU A 100 4.01 14.98 -11.08
N GLN A 101 4.36 15.67 -9.99
CA GLN A 101 3.63 15.61 -8.73
C GLN A 101 2.21 16.18 -8.85
N HIS A 102 1.35 15.68 -7.98
CA HIS A 102 0.00 16.21 -7.82
C HIS A 102 0.00 17.42 -6.86
N ASN A 103 -0.49 18.58 -7.34
CA ASN A 103 -0.41 19.85 -6.58
C ASN A 103 -1.52 20.04 -5.53
N GLY A 104 -2.55 19.19 -5.52
CA GLY A 104 -3.70 19.29 -4.60
C GLY A 104 -3.65 18.35 -3.42
N LEU A 105 -2.50 17.71 -3.13
CA LEU A 105 -2.36 16.74 -2.03
C LEU A 105 -2.47 17.42 -0.65
N THR A 106 -2.90 16.64 0.35
CA THR A 106 -2.84 17.05 1.75
C THR A 106 -1.39 17.21 2.19
N GLU A 107 -0.52 16.29 1.75
CA GLU A 107 0.92 16.31 2.06
C GLU A 107 1.72 15.73 0.88
N LEU A 108 2.85 16.33 0.54
CA LEU A 108 3.84 15.79 -0.39
C LEU A 108 5.17 15.61 0.32
N ILE A 109 5.65 14.36 0.40
CA ILE A 109 6.95 14.01 0.96
C ILE A 109 7.91 13.77 -0.21
N VAL A 110 8.96 14.60 -0.29
CA VAL A 110 10.01 14.47 -1.30
C VAL A 110 11.16 13.64 -0.75
N THR A 111 11.58 12.63 -1.49
CA THR A 111 12.70 11.74 -1.15
C THR A 111 13.83 11.88 -2.16
N GLU A 112 15.05 11.46 -1.79
CA GLU A 112 16.21 11.62 -2.65
C GLU A 112 16.24 10.59 -3.81
N ASN A 113 15.69 9.39 -3.58
CA ASN A 113 15.71 8.30 -4.55
C ASN A 113 14.55 7.31 -4.35
N MET A 114 14.41 6.36 -5.28
CA MET A 114 13.35 5.35 -5.26
C MET A 114 13.41 4.42 -4.03
N ALA A 115 14.60 4.11 -3.51
CA ALA A 115 14.72 3.26 -2.33
C ALA A 115 14.16 3.95 -1.08
N GLN A 116 14.48 5.23 -0.88
CA GLN A 116 13.91 6.04 0.20
C GLN A 116 12.39 6.23 0.04
N ARG A 117 11.91 6.43 -1.19
CA ARG A 117 10.47 6.53 -1.49
C ARG A 117 9.73 5.28 -1.03
N LYS A 118 10.17 4.09 -1.46
CA LYS A 118 9.55 2.81 -1.09
C LYS A 118 9.59 2.59 0.42
N ALA A 119 10.73 2.81 1.05
CA ALA A 119 10.86 2.69 2.50
C ALA A 119 9.90 3.64 3.25
N LYS A 120 9.73 4.88 2.75
CA LYS A 120 8.83 5.85 3.36
C LYS A 120 7.36 5.48 3.18
N MET A 121 6.96 4.96 2.02
CA MET A 121 5.61 4.46 1.77
C MET A 121 5.27 3.28 2.68
N ILE A 122 6.23 2.38 2.93
CA ILE A 122 6.06 1.26 3.86
C ILE A 122 5.99 1.75 5.32
N GLU A 123 6.84 2.70 5.70
CA GLU A 123 6.83 3.29 7.05
C GLU A 123 5.48 3.93 7.42
N LEU A 124 4.85 4.59 6.45
CA LEU A 124 3.60 5.32 6.65
C LEU A 124 2.37 4.42 6.66
N GLY A 125 2.39 3.31 5.92
CA GLY A 125 1.22 2.46 5.69
C GLY A 125 0.88 1.57 6.88
N ASP A 126 -0.41 1.43 7.15
CA ASP A 126 -0.98 0.42 8.06
C ASP A 126 -1.52 -0.78 7.29
N ALA A 127 -1.80 -0.61 5.99
CA ALA A 127 -2.23 -1.64 5.05
C ALA A 127 -1.70 -1.32 3.65
N PHE A 128 -1.51 -2.35 2.82
CA PHE A 128 -0.89 -2.24 1.50
C PHE A 128 -1.77 -2.87 0.43
N VAL A 129 -2.10 -2.10 -0.60
CA VAL A 129 -2.92 -2.54 -1.73
C VAL A 129 -2.15 -2.34 -3.04
N ALA A 130 -1.94 -3.42 -3.80
CA ALA A 130 -1.49 -3.31 -5.19
C ALA A 130 -2.70 -3.31 -6.11
N PHE A 131 -2.96 -2.20 -6.77
CA PHE A 131 -3.90 -2.10 -7.88
C PHE A 131 -3.23 -2.62 -9.16
N PRO A 132 -3.97 -3.09 -10.19
CA PRO A 132 -3.37 -3.44 -11.48
C PRO A 132 -2.43 -2.36 -12.01
N GLY A 133 -1.17 -2.73 -12.30
CA GLY A 133 -0.14 -1.77 -12.66
C GLY A 133 1.03 -2.42 -13.41
N GLY A 134 2.08 -1.67 -13.70
CA GLY A 134 3.27 -2.15 -14.40
C GLY A 134 4.32 -2.78 -13.47
N THR A 135 5.54 -2.87 -14.00
CA THR A 135 6.70 -3.46 -13.27
C THR A 135 7.05 -2.70 -11.99
N GLY A 136 6.83 -1.37 -11.94
CA GLY A 136 7.04 -0.59 -10.72
C GLY A 136 6.09 -1.00 -9.60
N THR A 137 4.80 -1.18 -9.92
CA THR A 137 3.81 -1.69 -8.96
C THR A 137 4.15 -3.09 -8.48
N LEU A 138 4.64 -3.96 -9.40
CA LEU A 138 5.08 -5.31 -9.06
C LEU A 138 6.31 -5.27 -8.13
N GLU A 139 7.29 -4.41 -8.40
CA GLU A 139 8.48 -4.25 -7.55
C GLU A 139 8.11 -3.79 -6.14
N GLU A 140 7.25 -2.76 -6.03
CA GLU A 140 6.80 -2.21 -4.75
C GLU A 140 6.06 -3.26 -3.91
N ILE A 141 5.10 -3.98 -4.49
CA ILE A 141 4.34 -4.99 -3.73
C ILE A 141 5.16 -6.23 -3.43
N ALA A 142 6.13 -6.60 -4.28
CA ALA A 142 7.03 -7.72 -4.01
C ALA A 142 7.91 -7.48 -2.78
N GLU A 143 8.35 -6.24 -2.54
CA GLU A 143 9.06 -5.86 -1.33
C GLU A 143 8.16 -6.03 -0.09
N VAL A 144 6.91 -5.55 -0.14
CA VAL A 144 5.92 -5.73 0.93
C VAL A 144 5.65 -7.22 1.19
N MET A 145 5.38 -8.01 0.15
CA MET A 145 5.18 -9.46 0.26
C MET A 145 6.38 -10.16 0.93
N SER A 146 7.60 -9.73 0.58
CA SER A 146 8.82 -10.28 1.19
C SER A 146 8.90 -9.95 2.67
N MET A 147 8.63 -8.71 3.07
CA MET A 147 8.63 -8.28 4.48
C MET A 147 7.56 -9.00 5.30
N VAL A 148 6.35 -9.19 4.76
CA VAL A 148 5.28 -9.97 5.39
C VAL A 148 5.71 -11.43 5.56
N SER A 149 6.27 -12.06 4.52
CA SER A 149 6.76 -13.44 4.56
C SER A 149 7.87 -13.65 5.60
N LEU A 150 8.68 -12.63 5.84
CA LEU A 150 9.76 -12.63 6.84
C LEU A 150 9.31 -12.17 8.23
N ARG A 151 8.02 -11.84 8.40
CA ARG A 151 7.45 -11.28 9.66
C ARG A 151 8.15 -9.99 10.11
N GLN A 152 8.66 -9.22 9.16
CA GLN A 152 9.21 -7.88 9.38
C GLN A 152 8.13 -6.81 9.31
N LEU A 153 7.01 -7.13 8.70
CA LEU A 153 5.83 -6.28 8.55
C LEU A 153 4.59 -7.08 8.93
N ASP A 154 3.89 -6.59 9.96
CA ASP A 154 2.62 -7.14 10.41
C ASP A 154 1.48 -6.24 9.94
N ALA A 155 1.10 -6.41 8.68
CA ALA A 155 0.08 -5.60 8.03
C ALA A 155 -0.49 -6.36 6.82
N PRO A 156 -1.78 -6.19 6.48
CA PRO A 156 -2.38 -6.84 5.33
C PRO A 156 -1.74 -6.36 4.02
N CYS A 157 -1.31 -7.32 3.20
CA CYS A 157 -0.78 -7.13 1.85
C CYS A 157 -1.82 -7.66 0.85
N ILE A 158 -2.51 -6.76 0.15
CA ILE A 158 -3.66 -7.10 -0.69
C ILE A 158 -3.34 -6.79 -2.16
N LEU A 159 -3.48 -7.80 -3.01
CA LEU A 159 -3.45 -7.63 -4.46
C LEU A 159 -4.89 -7.51 -4.96
N TYR A 160 -5.26 -6.35 -5.50
CA TYR A 160 -6.58 -6.13 -6.10
C TYR A 160 -6.64 -6.87 -7.43
N ASN A 161 -7.10 -8.10 -7.38
CA ASN A 161 -7.16 -9.04 -8.50
C ASN A 161 -8.37 -8.77 -9.42
N LEU A 162 -8.52 -7.50 -9.84
CA LEU A 162 -9.58 -7.08 -10.74
C LEU A 162 -9.50 -7.88 -12.05
N ASN A 163 -10.61 -8.52 -12.43
CA ASN A 163 -10.70 -9.34 -13.65
C ASN A 163 -9.60 -10.40 -13.79
N GLY A 164 -9.04 -10.91 -12.67
CA GLY A 164 -7.99 -11.93 -12.70
C GLY A 164 -6.59 -11.40 -13.05
N TYR A 165 -6.36 -10.09 -12.99
CA TYR A 165 -5.09 -9.47 -13.37
C TYR A 165 -3.86 -10.11 -12.69
N TYR A 166 -3.99 -10.51 -11.44
CA TYR A 166 -2.94 -11.12 -10.64
C TYR A 166 -3.01 -12.65 -10.57
N ASP A 167 -3.84 -13.33 -11.37
CA ASP A 167 -3.98 -14.80 -11.33
C ASP A 167 -2.65 -15.52 -11.59
N SER A 168 -1.84 -15.05 -12.54
CA SER A 168 -0.51 -15.61 -12.83
C SER A 168 0.45 -15.46 -11.64
N LEU A 169 0.40 -14.34 -10.93
CA LEU A 169 1.21 -14.14 -9.73
C LEU A 169 0.75 -15.03 -8.58
N LYS A 170 -0.56 -15.17 -8.40
CA LYS A 170 -1.16 -16.12 -7.44
C LYS A 170 -0.73 -17.56 -7.73
N ALA A 171 -0.75 -17.96 -9.01
CA ALA A 171 -0.28 -19.27 -9.43
C ALA A 171 1.22 -19.47 -9.12
N LEU A 172 2.05 -18.46 -9.39
CA LEU A 172 3.49 -18.51 -9.07
C LEU A 172 3.73 -18.67 -7.57
N LEU A 173 3.02 -17.92 -6.70
CA LEU A 173 3.13 -18.04 -5.25
C LEU A 173 2.73 -19.45 -4.76
N ASN A 174 1.68 -20.02 -5.33
CA ASN A 174 1.28 -21.40 -5.04
C ASN A 174 2.35 -22.41 -5.48
N GLU A 175 2.95 -22.20 -6.65
CA GLU A 175 4.05 -23.06 -7.15
C GLU A 175 5.27 -22.99 -6.23
N MET A 176 5.60 -21.82 -5.66
CA MET A 176 6.66 -21.71 -4.67
C MET A 176 6.38 -22.58 -3.44
N ILE A 177 5.12 -22.67 -2.99
CA ILE A 177 4.74 -23.58 -1.89
C ILE A 177 4.88 -25.04 -2.32
N CYS A 178 4.35 -25.42 -3.48
CA CYS A 178 4.42 -26.77 -4.02
C CYS A 178 5.86 -27.28 -4.19
N LYS A 179 6.77 -26.39 -4.56
CA LYS A 179 8.21 -26.72 -4.70
C LYS A 179 9.00 -26.63 -3.40
N GLY A 180 8.38 -26.32 -2.27
CA GLY A 180 9.05 -26.14 -0.98
C GLY A 180 9.94 -24.92 -0.86
N LEU A 181 9.81 -23.93 -1.79
CA LEU A 181 10.55 -22.67 -1.76
C LEU A 181 9.88 -21.61 -0.86
N SER A 182 8.63 -21.84 -0.48
CA SER A 182 7.86 -21.04 0.47
C SER A 182 6.93 -21.95 1.26
N SER A 183 6.06 -21.37 2.11
CA SER A 183 5.02 -22.13 2.83
C SER A 183 3.75 -21.30 2.95
N ALA A 184 2.59 -21.96 3.16
CA ALA A 184 1.32 -21.30 3.39
C ALA A 184 1.41 -20.32 4.60
N GLN A 185 2.14 -20.70 5.65
CA GLN A 185 2.35 -19.86 6.82
C GLN A 185 3.14 -18.57 6.51
N ARG A 186 4.13 -18.65 5.60
CA ARG A 186 4.89 -17.46 5.17
C ARG A 186 4.06 -16.51 4.30
N GLN A 187 3.08 -17.04 3.60
CA GLN A 187 2.23 -16.28 2.68
C GLN A 187 0.87 -15.89 3.29
N ALA A 188 0.62 -16.20 4.55
CA ALA A 188 -0.69 -16.02 5.21
C ALA A 188 -1.20 -14.56 5.20
N GLY A 189 -0.30 -13.57 5.24
CA GLY A 189 -0.66 -12.16 5.16
C GLY A 189 -0.75 -11.57 3.74
N ILE A 190 -0.62 -12.43 2.69
CA ILE A 190 -0.72 -12.01 1.29
C ILE A 190 -2.10 -12.44 0.76
N HIS A 191 -2.93 -11.47 0.39
CA HIS A 191 -4.32 -11.69 0.01
C HIS A 191 -4.58 -11.26 -1.43
N PHE A 192 -5.52 -11.95 -2.10
CA PHE A 192 -6.01 -11.60 -3.44
C PHE A 192 -7.49 -11.29 -3.34
N ALA A 193 -7.88 -10.05 -3.62
CA ALA A 193 -9.25 -9.58 -3.56
C ALA A 193 -9.76 -9.28 -4.98
N ALA A 194 -10.85 -9.89 -5.39
CA ALA A 194 -11.41 -9.70 -6.73
C ALA A 194 -12.15 -8.37 -6.88
N ASP A 195 -12.62 -7.79 -5.78
CA ASP A 195 -13.42 -6.57 -5.74
C ASP A 195 -13.16 -5.74 -4.48
N LEU A 196 -13.75 -4.54 -4.43
CA LEU A 196 -13.62 -3.63 -3.30
C LEU A 196 -14.28 -4.19 -2.02
N ALA A 197 -15.34 -4.99 -2.14
CA ALA A 197 -16.01 -5.57 -0.96
C ALA A 197 -15.09 -6.54 -0.21
N GLN A 198 -14.32 -7.35 -0.95
CA GLN A 198 -13.32 -8.25 -0.37
C GLN A 198 -12.15 -7.47 0.26
N ILE A 199 -11.68 -6.39 -0.38
CA ILE A 199 -10.65 -5.52 0.22
C ILE A 199 -11.13 -4.98 1.57
N ARG A 200 -12.36 -4.45 1.61
CA ARG A 200 -12.95 -3.92 2.84
C ARG A 200 -13.03 -4.98 3.94
N ALA A 201 -13.54 -6.16 3.62
CA ALA A 201 -13.65 -7.26 4.58
C ALA A 201 -12.29 -7.67 5.16
N LEU A 202 -11.23 -7.72 4.34
CA LEU A 202 -9.87 -8.01 4.78
C LEU A 202 -9.34 -6.94 5.73
N LEU A 203 -9.56 -5.65 5.43
CA LEU A 203 -9.09 -4.53 6.26
C LEU A 203 -9.90 -4.36 7.56
N GLU A 204 -11.18 -4.77 7.56
CA GLU A 204 -12.02 -4.76 8.76
C GLU A 204 -11.70 -5.93 9.70
N SER A 205 -11.38 -7.10 9.17
CA SER A 205 -11.00 -8.28 9.97
C SER A 205 -9.68 -8.09 10.72
N ASP A 206 -8.75 -7.31 10.17
CA ASP A 206 -7.46 -7.01 10.80
C ASP A 206 -7.58 -6.04 11.99
N LYS A 207 -8.69 -5.32 12.09
CA LYS A 207 -8.97 -4.41 13.22
C LYS A 207 -9.46 -5.12 14.49
N ASN A 208 -9.93 -6.38 14.38
CA ASN A 208 -10.46 -7.20 15.48
C ASN A 208 -9.69 -8.54 15.55
N PRO A 209 -8.46 -8.58 16.12
CA PRO A 209 -7.70 -9.82 16.31
C PRO A 209 -8.30 -10.71 17.40
#